data_a42401ecc6d8c9d55adefa0cc593d07c
#
_entry.id   a42401ecc6d8c9d55adefa0cc593d07c
#
_cell.length_a   1.000
_cell.length_b   1.000
_cell.length_c   1.000
_cell.angle_alpha   90.00
_cell.angle_beta   90.00
_cell.angle_gamma   90.00
#
_symmetry.space_group_name_H-M   'P 1'
#
loop_
_entity.id
_entity.type
_entity.pdbx_description
1 polymer ?
#
loop_
_entity_poly.entity_id
_entity_poly.type
_entity_poly.pdbx_seq_one_letter_code
_entity_poly.pdbx_strand_id
1 'polypeptide(L)'
;MKTIEELQSSIVKFRDDRNWKQFHNPKDLAISISLEAAELLEVFQWSGTDLSVEKKKEKIEEELADVLIYCGLMADETGLNIDEIITKKLRQNEEKYPTNKAYGKSEKYTNL
;
A
#
# COMPACT_ATOMS: atom_id res chain seq x y z
N MET A 1 9.36 -4.77 17.62
CA MET A 1 8.79 -4.41 16.33
C MET A 1 8.51 -5.68 15.53
N LYS A 2 7.36 -5.76 14.88
CA LYS A 2 6.99 -6.93 14.07
C LYS A 2 7.65 -6.86 12.71
N THR A 3 8.00 -8.02 12.16
CA THR A 3 8.39 -8.14 10.75
C THR A 3 7.16 -7.99 9.85
N ILE A 4 7.37 -7.84 8.55
CA ILE A 4 6.28 -7.80 7.58
C ILE A 4 5.46 -9.10 7.63
N GLU A 5 6.11 -10.24 7.76
CA GLU A 5 5.44 -11.54 7.89
C GLU A 5 4.57 -11.62 9.14
N GLU A 6 5.10 -11.14 10.28
CA GLU A 6 4.34 -11.11 11.53
C GLU A 6 3.15 -10.17 11.45
N LEU A 7 3.30 -9.01 10.80
CA LEU A 7 2.18 -8.08 10.56
C LEU A 7 1.12 -8.73 9.66
N GLN A 8 1.53 -9.37 8.58
CA GLN A 8 0.60 -10.08 7.70
C GLN A 8 -0.16 -11.17 8.46
N SER A 9 0.53 -11.93 9.30
CA SER A 9 -0.11 -12.95 10.13
C SER A 9 -1.14 -12.34 11.09
N SER A 10 -0.86 -11.18 11.66
CA SER A 10 -1.82 -10.46 12.51
C SER A 10 -3.06 -10.02 11.75
N ILE A 11 -2.88 -9.54 10.51
CA ILE A 11 -3.97 -9.13 9.63
C ILE A 11 -4.86 -10.34 9.29
N VAL A 12 -4.24 -11.44 8.91
CA VAL A 12 -4.93 -12.70 8.58
C VAL A 12 -5.70 -13.22 9.79
N LYS A 13 -5.10 -13.21 10.96
CA LYS A 13 -5.76 -13.63 12.20
C LYS A 13 -6.99 -12.78 12.50
N PHE A 14 -6.87 -11.47 12.35
CA PHE A 14 -8.00 -10.55 12.55
C PHE A 14 -9.18 -10.92 11.64
N ARG A 15 -8.90 -11.19 10.37
CA ARG A 15 -9.91 -11.61 9.39
C ARG A 15 -10.53 -12.96 9.78
N ASP A 16 -9.68 -13.93 10.11
CA ASP A 16 -10.11 -15.30 10.38
C ASP A 16 -10.92 -15.43 11.67
N ASP A 17 -10.55 -14.67 12.71
CA ASP A 17 -11.30 -14.62 13.96
C ASP A 17 -12.76 -14.18 13.73
N ARG A 18 -13.04 -13.47 12.66
CA ARG A 18 -14.35 -12.93 12.29
C ARG A 18 -15.01 -13.70 11.15
N ASN A 19 -14.35 -14.73 10.65
CA ASN A 19 -14.82 -15.52 9.51
C ASN A 19 -15.15 -14.66 8.28
N TRP A 20 -14.34 -13.61 8.06
CA TRP A 20 -14.56 -12.69 6.95
C TRP A 20 -13.94 -13.17 5.65
N LYS A 21 -13.05 -14.17 5.68
CA LYS A 21 -12.46 -14.72 4.46
C LYS A 21 -13.51 -15.16 3.44
N GLN A 22 -14.65 -15.64 3.89
CA GLN A 22 -15.75 -16.06 3.02
C GLN A 22 -16.26 -14.95 2.10
N PHE A 23 -16.05 -13.69 2.47
CA PHE A 23 -16.48 -12.53 1.68
C PHE A 23 -15.36 -11.97 0.79
N HIS A 24 -14.14 -12.50 0.91
CA HIS A 24 -12.97 -11.96 0.23
C HIS A 24 -12.66 -12.74 -1.04
N ASN A 25 -12.38 -12.02 -2.10
CA ASN A 25 -11.79 -12.53 -3.33
C ASN A 25 -10.89 -11.41 -3.89
N PRO A 26 -9.97 -11.71 -4.83
CA PRO A 26 -9.01 -10.70 -5.31
C PRO A 26 -9.69 -9.46 -5.89
N LYS A 27 -10.78 -9.62 -6.62
CA LYS A 27 -11.50 -8.48 -7.20
C LYS A 27 -12.06 -7.55 -6.13
N ASP A 28 -12.77 -8.11 -5.15
CA ASP A 28 -13.39 -7.31 -4.10
C ASP A 28 -12.34 -6.68 -3.19
N LEU A 29 -11.21 -7.37 -2.96
CA LEU A 29 -10.09 -6.78 -2.21
C LEU A 29 -9.44 -5.63 -2.99
N ALA A 30 -9.31 -5.75 -4.32
CA ALA A 30 -8.80 -4.67 -5.15
C ALA A 30 -9.73 -3.44 -5.08
N ILE A 31 -11.03 -3.66 -5.09
CA ILE A 31 -12.02 -2.59 -4.90
C ILE A 31 -11.82 -1.93 -3.53
N SER A 32 -11.68 -2.73 -2.48
CA SER A 32 -11.47 -2.20 -1.12
C SER A 32 -10.19 -1.38 -1.02
N ILE A 33 -9.10 -1.84 -1.62
CA ILE A 33 -7.84 -1.08 -1.66
C ILE A 33 -8.06 0.28 -2.32
N SER A 34 -8.80 0.31 -3.43
CA SER A 34 -9.09 1.55 -4.16
C SER A 34 -9.95 2.50 -3.33
N LEU A 35 -10.94 1.97 -2.63
CA LEU A 35 -11.81 2.79 -1.77
C LEU A 35 -11.04 3.36 -0.58
N GLU A 36 -10.18 2.58 0.05
CA GLU A 36 -9.36 3.07 1.17
C GLU A 36 -8.33 4.09 0.69
N ALA A 37 -7.76 3.89 -0.49
CA ALA A 37 -6.87 4.88 -1.10
C ALA A 37 -7.60 6.19 -1.37
N ALA A 38 -8.87 6.13 -1.78
CA ALA A 38 -9.71 7.32 -1.97
C ALA A 38 -9.97 8.03 -0.64
N GLU A 39 -10.15 7.30 0.46
CA GLU A 39 -10.30 7.89 1.79
C GLU A 39 -9.04 8.62 2.24
N LEU A 40 -7.86 8.07 1.91
CA LEU A 40 -6.60 8.77 2.14
C LEU A 40 -6.56 10.08 1.34
N LEU A 41 -7.01 10.06 0.09
CA LEU A 41 -7.09 11.25 -0.74
C LEU A 41 -8.06 12.29 -0.15
N GLU A 42 -9.18 11.87 0.42
CA GLU A 42 -10.18 12.75 1.05
C GLU A 42 -9.58 13.61 2.16
N VAL A 43 -8.53 13.14 2.83
CA VAL A 43 -7.85 13.92 3.87
C VAL A 43 -7.35 15.27 3.32
N PHE A 44 -7.03 15.32 2.04
CA PHE A 44 -6.53 16.51 1.36
C PHE A 44 -7.60 17.25 0.56
N GLN A 45 -8.84 16.77 0.57
CA GLN A 45 -9.95 17.45 -0.10
C GLN A 45 -10.11 18.85 0.51
N TRP A 46 -10.30 19.84 -0.35
CA TRP A 46 -10.49 21.24 0.03
C TRP A 46 -9.24 21.92 0.62
N SER A 47 -8.08 21.30 0.59
CA SER A 47 -6.84 21.90 1.10
C SER A 47 -6.23 22.91 0.13
N GLY A 48 -6.64 22.92 -1.14
CA GLY A 48 -6.09 23.82 -2.17
C GLY A 48 -4.59 23.59 -2.34
N THR A 49 -3.80 24.64 -2.15
CA THR A 49 -2.34 24.57 -2.24
C THR A 49 -1.67 24.21 -0.90
N ASP A 50 -2.44 24.05 0.16
CA ASP A 50 -1.90 23.65 1.46
C ASP A 50 -1.53 22.18 1.43
N LEU A 51 -0.23 21.89 1.47
CA LEU A 51 0.33 20.54 1.47
C LEU A 51 0.78 20.10 2.86
N SER A 52 0.49 20.88 3.91
CA SER A 52 0.90 20.53 5.27
C SER A 52 0.16 19.32 5.79
N VAL A 53 0.81 18.53 6.65
CA VAL A 53 0.27 17.29 7.18
C VAL A 53 0.08 17.29 8.71
N GLU A 54 0.58 18.29 9.40
CA GLU A 54 0.61 18.30 10.87
C GLU A 54 -0.76 18.10 11.51
N LYS A 55 -1.78 18.81 11.03
CA LYS A 55 -3.16 18.70 11.56
C LYS A 55 -3.90 17.48 11.02
N LYS A 56 -3.34 16.81 9.99
CA LYS A 56 -3.97 15.68 9.29
C LYS A 56 -3.29 14.36 9.62
N LYS A 57 -2.21 14.38 10.39
CA LYS A 57 -1.36 13.23 10.61
C LYS A 57 -2.11 12.03 11.17
N GLU A 58 -2.96 12.23 12.16
CA GLU A 58 -3.74 11.15 12.76
C GLU A 58 -4.67 10.49 11.73
N LYS A 59 -5.34 11.28 10.91
CA LYS A 59 -6.22 10.76 9.86
C LYS A 59 -5.43 10.06 8.76
N ILE A 60 -4.28 10.59 8.39
CA ILE A 60 -3.37 9.96 7.43
C ILE A 60 -2.93 8.58 7.96
N GLU A 61 -2.57 8.48 9.25
CA GLU A 61 -2.19 7.21 9.87
C GLU A 61 -3.32 6.17 9.75
N GLU A 62 -4.54 6.55 10.07
CA GLU A 62 -5.69 5.66 9.99
C GLU A 62 -5.93 5.16 8.57
N GLU A 63 -5.99 6.07 7.61
CA GLU A 63 -6.32 5.70 6.22
C GLU A 63 -5.19 4.95 5.54
N LEU A 64 -3.93 5.32 5.82
CA LEU A 64 -2.78 4.59 5.30
C LEU A 64 -2.74 3.17 5.88
N ALA A 65 -3.02 3.02 7.17
CA ALA A 65 -3.08 1.70 7.80
C ALA A 65 -4.14 0.82 7.14
N ASP A 66 -5.32 1.36 6.85
CA ASP A 66 -6.39 0.60 6.20
C ASP A 66 -5.99 0.14 4.80
N VAL A 67 -5.32 0.99 4.01
CA VAL A 67 -4.79 0.60 2.70
C VAL A 67 -3.83 -0.57 2.84
N LEU A 68 -2.89 -0.50 3.79
CA LEU A 68 -1.90 -1.55 4.00
C LEU A 68 -2.52 -2.86 4.50
N ILE A 69 -3.54 -2.77 5.36
CA ILE A 69 -4.27 -3.95 5.83
C ILE A 69 -4.93 -4.69 4.65
N TYR A 70 -5.62 -3.98 3.78
CA TYR A 70 -6.21 -4.61 2.60
C TYR A 70 -5.17 -5.14 1.62
N CYS A 71 -4.02 -4.48 1.51
CA CYS A 71 -2.90 -5.02 0.73
C CYS A 71 -2.41 -6.35 1.31
N GLY A 72 -2.31 -6.44 2.64
CA GLY A 72 -1.95 -7.70 3.30
C GLY A 72 -2.96 -8.81 3.05
N LEU A 73 -4.25 -8.49 3.07
CA LEU A 73 -5.31 -9.45 2.76
C LEU A 73 -5.26 -9.90 1.30
N MET A 74 -4.99 -8.98 0.38
CA MET A 74 -4.82 -9.30 -1.04
C MET A 74 -3.65 -10.25 -1.25
N ALA A 75 -2.52 -10.00 -0.60
CA ALA A 75 -1.34 -10.86 -0.69
C ALA A 75 -1.66 -12.29 -0.19
N ASP A 76 -2.35 -12.41 0.92
CA ASP A 76 -2.75 -13.72 1.44
C ASP A 76 -3.70 -14.44 0.49
N GLU A 77 -4.70 -13.74 -0.02
CA GLU A 77 -5.71 -14.32 -0.92
C GLU A 77 -5.09 -14.81 -2.24
N THR A 78 -4.03 -14.18 -2.70
CA THR A 78 -3.35 -14.54 -3.95
C THR A 78 -2.12 -15.41 -3.73
N GLY A 79 -1.80 -15.77 -2.49
CA GLY A 79 -0.63 -16.59 -2.18
C GLY A 79 0.70 -15.90 -2.41
N LEU A 80 0.73 -14.57 -2.34
CA LEU A 80 1.94 -13.79 -2.57
C LEU A 80 2.60 -13.41 -1.25
N ASN A 81 3.94 -13.41 -1.25
CA ASN A 81 4.75 -12.95 -0.12
C ASN A 81 5.10 -11.49 -0.35
N ILE A 82 4.72 -10.62 0.59
CA ILE A 82 4.89 -9.17 0.47
C ILE A 82 6.36 -8.79 0.31
N ASP A 83 7.24 -9.37 1.13
CA ASP A 83 8.68 -9.11 1.06
C ASP A 83 9.23 -9.46 -0.33
N GLU A 84 8.90 -10.65 -0.82
CA GLU A 84 9.39 -11.11 -2.13
C GLU A 84 8.90 -10.24 -3.28
N ILE A 85 7.61 -9.89 -3.30
CA ILE A 85 7.07 -9.09 -4.43
C ILE A 85 7.61 -7.66 -4.42
N ILE A 86 7.79 -7.06 -3.25
CA ILE A 86 8.36 -5.71 -3.14
C ILE A 86 9.83 -5.74 -3.54
N THR A 87 10.59 -6.70 -3.03
CA THR A 87 12.02 -6.84 -3.35
C THR A 87 12.23 -7.03 -4.84
N LYS A 88 11.43 -7.91 -5.44
CA LYS A 88 11.47 -8.15 -6.89
C LYS A 88 11.18 -6.88 -7.68
N LYS A 89 10.14 -6.15 -7.28
CA LYS A 89 9.75 -4.92 -7.99
C LYS A 89 10.79 -3.82 -7.84
N LEU A 90 11.40 -3.69 -6.67
CA LEU A 90 12.49 -2.74 -6.46
C LEU A 90 13.67 -3.01 -7.39
N ARG A 91 14.04 -4.28 -7.57
CA ARG A 91 15.10 -4.65 -8.53
C ARG A 91 14.75 -4.24 -9.95
N GLN A 92 13.51 -4.50 -10.39
CA GLN A 92 13.05 -4.08 -11.71
C GLN A 92 13.11 -2.56 -11.86
N ASN A 93 12.74 -1.82 -10.82
CA ASN A 93 12.78 -0.37 -10.82
C ASN A 93 14.23 0.17 -10.83
N GLU A 94 15.17 -0.50 -10.15
CA GLU A 94 16.59 -0.17 -10.21
C GLU A 94 17.14 -0.29 -11.63
N GLU A 95 16.71 -1.31 -12.37
CA GLU A 95 17.11 -1.48 -13.77
C GLU A 95 16.54 -0.38 -14.67
N LYS A 96 15.29 0.03 -14.43
CA LYS A 96 14.65 1.12 -15.21
C LYS A 96 15.17 2.49 -14.83
N TYR A 97 15.51 2.69 -13.56
CA TYR A 97 15.95 3.97 -13.00
C TYR A 97 17.31 3.84 -12.33
N PRO A 98 18.38 3.53 -13.10
CA PRO A 98 19.70 3.45 -12.49
C PRO A 98 20.08 4.81 -11.88
N THR A 99 20.76 4.78 -10.75
CA THR A 99 21.06 5.97 -9.94
C THR A 99 21.74 7.08 -10.78
N ASN A 100 22.68 6.71 -11.63
CA ASN A 100 23.42 7.69 -12.45
C ASN A 100 22.53 8.44 -13.45
N LYS A 101 21.40 7.85 -13.85
CA LYS A 101 20.47 8.49 -14.81
C LYS A 101 19.29 9.14 -14.11
N ALA A 102 18.84 8.59 -12.99
CA ALA A 102 17.60 9.01 -12.32
C ALA A 102 17.84 10.05 -11.22
N TYR A 103 19.07 10.21 -10.74
CA TYR A 103 19.35 11.10 -9.62
C TYR A 103 18.90 12.53 -9.90
N GLY A 104 18.02 13.04 -9.03
CA GLY A 104 17.48 14.39 -9.15
C GLY A 104 16.48 14.62 -10.28
N LYS A 105 15.99 13.53 -10.90
CA LYS A 105 15.05 13.62 -12.04
C LYS A 105 13.77 12.86 -11.71
N SER A 106 12.65 13.38 -12.20
CA SER A 106 11.32 12.77 -12.01
C SER A 106 10.75 12.19 -13.31
N GLU A 107 11.50 12.24 -14.41
CA GLU A 107 11.07 11.73 -15.71
C GLU A 107 10.87 10.21 -15.68
N LYS A 108 9.94 9.74 -16.51
CA LYS A 108 9.74 8.31 -16.70
C LYS A 108 11.00 7.69 -17.32
N TYR A 109 11.28 6.42 -17.01
CA TYR A 109 12.50 5.73 -17.46
C TYR A 109 12.71 5.79 -18.97
N THR A 110 11.63 5.85 -19.76
CA THR A 110 11.72 5.97 -21.22
C THR A 110 12.28 7.32 -21.68
N ASN A 111 12.31 8.32 -20.80
CA ASN A 111 12.79 9.67 -21.10
C ASN A 111 14.11 10.01 -20.40
N LEU A 112 14.72 9.02 -19.77
CA LEU A 112 16.02 9.19 -19.10
C LEU A 112 17.20 8.96 -20.04
#